data_e1acac160f8b2aa70378d6f0a06e1a63
#
_entry.id   e1acac160f8b2aa70378d6f0a06e1a63
#
_cell.length_a   1.000
_cell.length_b   1.000
_cell.length_c   1.000
_cell.angle_alpha   90.00
_cell.angle_beta   90.00
_cell.angle_gamma   90.00
#
_symmetry.space_group_name_H-M   'P 1'
#
loop_
_entity.id
_entity.type
_entity.pdbx_description
1 polymer ?
#
loop_
_entity_poly.entity_id
_entity_poly.type
_entity_poly.pdbx_seq_one_letter_code
_entity_poly.pdbx_strand_id
1 'polypeptide(L)'
;MDMDQFFAAVEQRDNPELKGKPIAVGHDAERGVVSTASYEARRFGVHSAQSIQVAKRLCPQLIIVEPHFQRYKEVSAQLHEIFHDYTDLIEPISLDEAFLDVTENKKGIELGVDIAREIKQRIRETTGLTASAGVSYCKFLAKIASDWRKPDGLTVIHPDRALDFIAQLKVEKIWGVGQKTAEKMHRMGIFTGLDLRNMSLTRLTQEFGKMGQVFYDFSRGIDNRPVISEWERKSVSCEQTFESDISENAAVTIHLYHTVLELVRRIEKNDFEGRTLTLKVKFLDFQQITRSITVDHILRTKDEILPLAKQLMQSVEFHSHPIRLLGLGVSNQKGATAQEQQPWVELELEFKPWPEA
;
A
#
# COMPACT_ATOMS: atom_id res chain seq x y z
N MET A 1 -14.40 5.46 -0.06
CA MET A 1 -14.43 5.64 1.41
C MET A 1 -13.02 5.43 1.93
N ASP A 2 -12.60 6.18 2.96
CA ASP A 2 -11.22 6.14 3.48
C ASP A 2 -11.25 6.66 4.94
N MET A 3 -10.80 5.85 5.90
CA MET A 3 -10.84 6.23 7.32
C MET A 3 -9.83 7.33 7.63
N ASP A 4 -10.13 8.15 8.60
CA ASP A 4 -9.24 9.22 9.04
C ASP A 4 -8.22 8.68 10.04
N GLN A 5 -6.91 8.78 9.69
CA GLN A 5 -5.78 8.31 10.53
C GLN A 5 -5.99 6.91 11.15
N PHE A 6 -6.50 5.95 10.42
CA PHE A 6 -7.16 4.73 10.88
C PHE A 6 -6.53 4.07 12.11
N PHE A 7 -5.31 3.54 12.02
CA PHE A 7 -4.70 2.85 13.17
C PHE A 7 -4.55 3.78 14.39
N ALA A 8 -4.11 5.02 14.16
CA ALA A 8 -3.98 5.98 15.22
C ALA A 8 -5.34 6.35 15.86
N ALA A 9 -6.41 6.44 15.04
CA ALA A 9 -7.76 6.71 15.54
C ALA A 9 -8.30 5.54 16.37
N VAL A 10 -8.04 4.30 15.99
CA VAL A 10 -8.39 3.11 16.78
C VAL A 10 -7.67 3.13 18.13
N GLU A 11 -6.35 3.39 18.15
CA GLU A 11 -5.58 3.47 19.40
C GLU A 11 -6.07 4.61 20.32
N GLN A 12 -6.35 5.79 19.76
CA GLN A 12 -6.88 6.92 20.55
C GLN A 12 -8.32 6.67 21.06
N ARG A 13 -9.12 5.89 20.34
CA ARG A 13 -10.45 5.48 20.77
C ARG A 13 -10.39 4.48 21.92
N ASP A 14 -9.56 3.44 21.75
CA ASP A 14 -9.48 2.31 22.68
C ASP A 14 -8.66 2.66 23.94
N ASN A 15 -7.76 3.65 23.85
CA ASN A 15 -7.05 4.23 24.98
C ASN A 15 -7.29 5.76 25.08
N PRO A 16 -8.24 6.20 25.92
CA PRO A 16 -8.58 7.62 26.06
C PRO A 16 -7.41 8.53 26.49
N GLU A 17 -6.37 7.98 27.12
CA GLU A 17 -5.18 8.75 27.50
C GLU A 17 -4.37 9.25 26.31
N LEU A 18 -4.53 8.62 25.16
CA LEU A 18 -3.87 8.99 23.90
C LEU A 18 -4.64 10.08 23.14
N LYS A 19 -5.87 10.36 23.51
CA LYS A 19 -6.74 11.28 22.79
C LYS A 19 -6.17 12.70 22.82
N GLY A 20 -6.06 13.30 21.63
CA GLY A 20 -5.53 14.66 21.45
C GLY A 20 -4.00 14.77 21.58
N LYS A 21 -3.30 13.66 21.80
CA LYS A 21 -1.82 13.63 21.84
C LYS A 21 -1.23 13.24 20.47
N PRO A 22 -0.02 13.73 20.15
CA PRO A 22 0.69 13.28 18.97
C PRO A 22 1.15 11.84 19.18
N ILE A 23 0.55 10.90 18.42
CA ILE A 23 0.92 9.49 18.44
C ILE A 23 1.34 9.01 17.07
N ALA A 24 2.21 8.02 17.02
CA ALA A 24 2.51 7.25 15.83
C ALA A 24 2.43 5.76 16.16
N VAL A 25 1.71 5.01 15.33
CA VAL A 25 1.64 3.56 15.43
C VAL A 25 2.85 2.97 14.69
N GLY A 26 3.60 2.13 15.39
CA GLY A 26 4.79 1.47 14.84
C GLY A 26 5.64 0.87 15.96
N HIS A 27 6.66 0.10 15.60
CA HIS A 27 7.57 -0.48 16.58
C HIS A 27 8.65 0.52 16.97
N ASP A 28 8.82 0.80 18.26
CA ASP A 28 9.85 1.70 18.79
C ASP A 28 11.23 1.03 18.77
N ALA A 29 11.78 0.89 17.57
CA ALA A 29 13.08 0.28 17.31
C ALA A 29 13.94 1.20 16.43
N GLU A 30 15.25 0.96 16.38
CA GLU A 30 16.19 1.75 15.56
C GLU A 30 15.77 1.80 14.09
N ARG A 31 15.29 0.67 13.55
CA ARG A 31 14.81 0.51 12.17
C ARG A 31 13.28 0.55 12.07
N GLY A 32 12.61 0.98 13.14
CA GLY A 32 11.16 1.11 13.17
C GLY A 32 10.65 2.15 12.20
N VAL A 33 9.45 1.91 11.66
CA VAL A 33 8.77 2.78 10.69
C VAL A 33 7.38 3.12 11.19
N VAL A 34 6.97 4.36 10.97
CA VAL A 34 5.60 4.83 11.25
C VAL A 34 4.63 4.16 10.28
N SER A 35 3.70 3.36 10.81
CA SER A 35 2.59 2.81 10.03
C SER A 35 1.53 3.89 9.79
N THR A 36 1.11 4.59 10.85
CA THR A 36 0.16 5.70 10.78
C THR A 36 0.48 6.73 11.86
N ALA A 37 0.38 8.02 11.52
CA ALA A 37 0.53 9.12 12.46
C ALA A 37 -0.82 9.80 12.72
N SER A 38 -1.09 10.19 13.98
CA SER A 38 -2.26 11.00 14.32
C SER A 38 -2.19 12.38 13.69
N TYR A 39 -3.33 13.06 13.52
CA TYR A 39 -3.35 14.42 12.99
C TYR A 39 -2.55 15.40 13.85
N GLU A 40 -2.52 15.17 15.16
CA GLU A 40 -1.67 15.94 16.09
C GLU A 40 -0.18 15.76 15.75
N ALA A 41 0.26 14.53 15.46
CA ALA A 41 1.65 14.25 15.06
C ALA A 41 1.98 14.79 13.65
N ARG A 42 1.02 14.72 12.72
CA ARG A 42 1.20 15.25 11.34
C ARG A 42 1.45 16.75 11.30
N ARG A 43 1.00 17.53 12.30
CA ARG A 43 1.30 18.97 12.42
C ARG A 43 2.79 19.26 12.62
N PHE A 44 3.55 18.28 13.13
CA PHE A 44 5.00 18.35 13.28
C PHE A 44 5.77 17.73 12.09
N GLY A 45 5.07 17.34 11.02
CA GLY A 45 5.69 16.70 9.85
C GLY A 45 5.88 15.18 9.98
N VAL A 46 5.29 14.55 11.00
CA VAL A 46 5.31 13.08 11.13
C VAL A 46 4.31 12.47 10.17
N HIS A 47 4.72 11.45 9.39
CA HIS A 47 3.88 10.79 8.41
C HIS A 47 4.20 9.30 8.25
N SER A 48 3.29 8.54 7.64
CA SER A 48 3.48 7.11 7.34
C SER A 48 4.74 6.88 6.49
N ALA A 49 5.36 5.71 6.66
CA ALA A 49 6.61 5.28 6.05
C ALA A 49 7.87 6.03 6.51
N GLN A 50 7.76 7.01 7.40
CA GLN A 50 8.89 7.71 7.99
C GLN A 50 9.55 6.86 9.07
N SER A 51 10.88 6.95 9.20
CA SER A 51 11.62 6.31 10.32
C SER A 51 11.13 6.86 11.66
N ILE A 52 10.93 5.99 12.66
CA ILE A 52 10.55 6.37 14.03
C ILE A 52 11.59 7.34 14.62
N GLN A 53 12.88 7.15 14.34
CA GLN A 53 13.94 8.04 14.81
C GLN A 53 13.80 9.47 14.25
N VAL A 54 13.45 9.59 12.96
CA VAL A 54 13.15 10.90 12.34
C VAL A 54 11.87 11.49 12.92
N ALA A 55 10.83 10.69 13.07
CA ALA A 55 9.56 11.14 13.64
C ALA A 55 9.73 11.70 15.06
N LYS A 56 10.53 11.04 15.92
CA LYS A 56 10.87 11.52 17.28
C LYS A 56 11.64 12.84 17.28
N ARG A 57 12.52 13.05 16.29
CA ARG A 57 13.24 14.34 16.16
C ARG A 57 12.30 15.48 15.76
N LEU A 58 11.35 15.21 14.87
CA LEU A 58 10.35 16.19 14.45
C LEU A 58 9.34 16.51 15.54
N CYS A 59 8.96 15.53 16.34
CA CYS A 59 7.99 15.66 17.42
C CYS A 59 8.55 15.02 18.71
N PRO A 60 9.34 15.76 19.55
CA PRO A 60 9.94 15.21 20.76
C PRO A 60 8.94 14.62 21.77
N GLN A 61 7.70 15.10 21.78
CA GLN A 61 6.60 14.58 22.62
C GLN A 61 5.82 13.44 21.95
N LEU A 62 6.30 12.89 20.84
CA LEU A 62 5.64 11.81 20.10
C LEU A 62 5.56 10.54 20.95
N ILE A 63 4.37 10.00 21.09
CA ILE A 63 4.14 8.70 21.73
C ILE A 63 4.11 7.63 20.65
N ILE A 64 5.01 6.66 20.75
CA ILE A 64 4.98 5.49 19.87
C ILE A 64 4.08 4.44 20.49
N VAL A 65 3.15 3.92 19.69
CA VAL A 65 2.17 2.91 20.10
C VAL A 65 2.39 1.66 19.25
N GLU A 66 2.54 0.51 19.92
CA GLU A 66 2.65 -0.78 19.24
C GLU A 66 1.37 -1.10 18.45
N PRO A 67 1.48 -1.66 17.24
CA PRO A 67 0.30 -1.92 16.40
C PRO A 67 -0.52 -3.12 16.89
N HIS A 68 -1.82 -2.94 17.05
CA HIS A 68 -2.78 -3.98 17.41
C HIS A 68 -3.55 -4.48 16.17
N PHE A 69 -2.87 -5.15 15.22
CA PHE A 69 -3.45 -5.53 13.92
C PHE A 69 -4.75 -6.34 14.01
N GLN A 70 -4.93 -7.15 15.05
CA GLN A 70 -6.19 -7.89 15.22
C GLN A 70 -7.34 -6.92 15.42
N ARG A 71 -7.14 -5.87 16.24
CA ARG A 71 -8.15 -4.84 16.50
C ARG A 71 -8.50 -4.05 15.24
N TYR A 72 -7.49 -3.73 14.41
CA TYR A 72 -7.74 -3.04 13.14
C TYR A 72 -8.57 -3.89 12.18
N LYS A 73 -8.33 -5.20 12.12
CA LYS A 73 -9.13 -6.14 11.31
C LYS A 73 -10.57 -6.24 11.78
N GLU A 74 -10.81 -6.24 13.09
CA GLU A 74 -12.16 -6.24 13.67
C GLU A 74 -12.94 -4.99 13.25
N VAL A 75 -12.30 -3.81 13.34
CA VAL A 75 -12.93 -2.57 12.89
C VAL A 75 -13.13 -2.58 11.36
N SER A 76 -12.16 -3.06 10.60
CA SER A 76 -12.29 -3.22 9.15
C SER A 76 -13.48 -4.10 8.77
N ALA A 77 -13.70 -5.21 9.48
CA ALA A 77 -14.87 -6.07 9.26
C ALA A 77 -16.19 -5.31 9.49
N GLN A 78 -16.29 -4.51 10.58
CA GLN A 78 -17.48 -3.67 10.82
C GLN A 78 -17.72 -2.65 9.69
N LEU A 79 -16.63 -2.08 9.12
CA LEU A 79 -16.76 -1.18 7.95
C LEU A 79 -17.35 -1.92 6.75
N HIS A 80 -16.87 -3.13 6.47
CA HIS A 80 -17.35 -3.93 5.35
C HIS A 80 -18.81 -4.35 5.53
N GLU A 81 -19.25 -4.70 6.75
CA GLU A 81 -20.66 -4.95 7.05
C GLU A 81 -21.53 -3.73 6.71
N ILE A 82 -21.10 -2.52 7.10
CA ILE A 82 -21.80 -1.29 6.76
C ILE A 82 -21.87 -1.09 5.25
N PHE A 83 -20.77 -1.32 4.50
CA PHE A 83 -20.74 -1.14 3.06
C PHE A 83 -21.66 -2.12 2.33
N HIS A 84 -21.71 -3.36 2.77
CA HIS A 84 -22.58 -4.40 2.20
C HIS A 84 -24.08 -4.11 2.32
N ASP A 85 -24.48 -3.26 3.26
CA ASP A 85 -25.88 -2.81 3.35
C ASP A 85 -26.30 -1.92 2.15
N TYR A 86 -25.33 -1.37 1.41
CA TYR A 86 -25.58 -0.49 0.28
C TYR A 86 -25.28 -1.13 -1.07
N THR A 87 -24.23 -1.93 -1.17
CA THR A 87 -23.83 -2.58 -2.42
C THR A 87 -22.96 -3.82 -2.15
N ASP A 88 -22.95 -4.78 -3.09
CA ASP A 88 -22.01 -5.90 -3.07
C ASP A 88 -20.78 -5.62 -3.97
N LEU A 89 -20.82 -4.56 -4.78
CA LEU A 89 -19.69 -4.12 -5.59
C LEU A 89 -18.74 -3.27 -4.74
N ILE A 90 -17.91 -3.93 -3.93
CA ILE A 90 -16.96 -3.35 -3.02
C ILE A 90 -15.56 -3.84 -3.39
N GLU A 91 -14.65 -2.93 -3.70
CA GLU A 91 -13.24 -3.22 -3.96
C GLU A 91 -12.38 -2.67 -2.81
N PRO A 92 -11.92 -3.52 -1.88
CA PRO A 92 -11.00 -3.11 -0.84
C PRO A 92 -9.64 -2.70 -1.43
N ILE A 93 -9.11 -1.56 -0.98
CA ILE A 93 -7.76 -1.10 -1.30
C ILE A 93 -6.81 -1.46 -0.14
N SER A 94 -7.30 -1.29 1.09
CA SER A 94 -6.61 -1.59 2.35
C SER A 94 -7.60 -2.04 3.42
N LEU A 95 -7.19 -2.11 4.69
CA LEU A 95 -8.10 -2.39 5.81
C LEU A 95 -9.13 -1.28 6.05
N ASP A 96 -8.85 -0.07 5.59
CA ASP A 96 -9.60 1.15 5.90
C ASP A 96 -10.10 1.92 4.68
N GLU A 97 -9.77 1.43 3.49
CA GLU A 97 -10.13 2.05 2.22
C GLU A 97 -10.85 1.07 1.30
N ALA A 98 -11.94 1.53 0.68
CA ALA A 98 -12.63 0.76 -0.35
C ALA A 98 -13.30 1.68 -1.39
N PHE A 99 -13.34 1.19 -2.64
CA PHE A 99 -14.30 1.68 -3.62
C PHE A 99 -15.61 0.94 -3.48
N LEU A 100 -16.70 1.68 -3.61
CA LEU A 100 -18.06 1.17 -3.64
C LEU A 100 -18.72 1.65 -4.94
N ASP A 101 -19.18 0.75 -5.76
CA ASP A 101 -20.08 1.11 -6.86
C ASP A 101 -21.52 1.08 -6.33
N VAL A 102 -22.11 2.25 -6.28
CA VAL A 102 -23.47 2.46 -5.76
C VAL A 102 -24.46 2.88 -6.86
N THR A 103 -24.07 2.68 -8.13
CA THR A 103 -24.92 2.98 -9.29
C THR A 103 -26.26 2.25 -9.18
N GLU A 104 -26.19 0.96 -8.84
CA GLU A 104 -27.36 0.14 -8.44
C GLU A 104 -27.17 -0.24 -6.98
N ASN A 105 -27.80 0.49 -6.06
CA ASN A 105 -27.64 0.26 -4.64
C ASN A 105 -28.88 -0.42 -4.02
N LYS A 106 -28.64 -1.18 -2.94
CA LYS A 106 -29.67 -1.98 -2.26
C LYS A 106 -30.79 -1.17 -1.59
N LYS A 107 -30.56 0.12 -1.34
CA LYS A 107 -31.50 1.00 -0.64
C LYS A 107 -32.34 1.87 -1.57
N GLY A 108 -32.05 1.87 -2.86
CA GLY A 108 -32.75 2.71 -3.83
C GLY A 108 -32.52 4.21 -3.62
N ILE A 109 -31.37 4.59 -3.04
CA ILE A 109 -30.99 6.00 -2.85
C ILE A 109 -30.44 6.52 -4.17
N GLU A 110 -31.02 7.61 -4.66
CA GLU A 110 -30.73 8.14 -6.00
C GLU A 110 -29.33 8.77 -6.08
N LEU A 111 -28.91 9.48 -5.04
CA LEU A 111 -27.67 10.24 -5.07
C LEU A 111 -26.54 9.55 -4.28
N GLY A 112 -25.43 9.23 -4.95
CA GLY A 112 -24.26 8.63 -4.30
C GLY A 112 -23.67 9.49 -3.16
N VAL A 113 -23.89 10.82 -3.18
CA VAL A 113 -23.47 11.71 -2.09
C VAL A 113 -24.30 11.49 -0.82
N ASP A 114 -25.57 11.13 -0.94
CA ASP A 114 -26.42 10.85 0.22
C ASP A 114 -26.07 9.47 0.82
N ILE A 115 -25.77 8.50 -0.04
CA ILE A 115 -25.21 7.21 0.41
C ILE A 115 -23.90 7.44 1.18
N ALA A 116 -22.98 8.22 0.64
CA ALA A 116 -21.71 8.51 1.31
C ALA A 116 -21.89 9.20 2.67
N ARG A 117 -22.87 10.10 2.77
CA ARG A 117 -23.24 10.79 4.05
C ARG A 117 -23.77 9.80 5.07
N GLU A 118 -24.67 8.94 4.64
CA GLU A 118 -25.29 7.91 5.51
C GLU A 118 -24.24 6.90 5.99
N ILE A 119 -23.37 6.40 5.09
CA ILE A 119 -22.27 5.50 5.45
C ILE A 119 -21.33 6.15 6.49
N LYS A 120 -20.93 7.40 6.28
CA LYS A 120 -20.07 8.13 7.23
C LYS A 120 -20.71 8.25 8.60
N GLN A 121 -22.00 8.54 8.66
CA GLN A 121 -22.77 8.62 9.90
C GLN A 121 -22.80 7.26 10.60
N ARG A 122 -23.12 6.19 9.89
CA ARG A 122 -23.15 4.83 10.44
C ARG A 122 -21.78 4.36 10.94
N ILE A 123 -20.71 4.66 10.21
CA ILE A 123 -19.35 4.39 10.68
C ILE A 123 -19.11 5.06 12.03
N ARG A 124 -19.48 6.34 12.17
CA ARG A 124 -19.32 7.08 13.42
C ARG A 124 -20.13 6.46 14.57
N GLU A 125 -21.38 6.11 14.32
CA GLU A 125 -22.28 5.51 15.31
C GLU A 125 -21.81 4.11 15.74
N THR A 126 -21.35 3.29 14.80
CA THR A 126 -20.95 1.90 15.06
C THR A 126 -19.56 1.80 15.67
N THR A 127 -18.61 2.59 15.15
CA THR A 127 -17.18 2.43 15.50
C THR A 127 -16.63 3.53 16.38
N GLY A 128 -17.31 4.66 16.52
CA GLY A 128 -16.80 5.87 17.19
C GLY A 128 -15.70 6.59 16.39
N LEU A 129 -15.43 6.17 15.15
CA LEU A 129 -14.39 6.72 14.29
C LEU A 129 -14.99 7.57 13.16
N THR A 130 -14.14 8.36 12.48
CA THR A 130 -14.54 9.14 11.32
C THR A 130 -13.94 8.58 10.03
N ALA A 131 -14.64 8.77 8.94
CA ALA A 131 -14.21 8.47 7.60
C ALA A 131 -14.39 9.69 6.69
N SER A 132 -13.55 9.80 5.67
CA SER A 132 -13.72 10.75 4.58
C SER A 132 -14.19 10.03 3.31
N ALA A 133 -15.06 10.69 2.55
CA ALA A 133 -15.65 10.12 1.35
C ALA A 133 -15.41 11.00 0.13
N GLY A 134 -15.03 10.36 -0.97
CA GLY A 134 -15.00 10.94 -2.30
C GLY A 134 -16.08 10.34 -3.17
N VAL A 135 -16.89 11.16 -3.81
CA VAL A 135 -17.96 10.74 -4.72
C VAL A 135 -17.67 11.27 -6.11
N SER A 136 -17.61 10.37 -7.07
CA SER A 136 -17.40 10.71 -8.47
C SER A 136 -17.85 9.56 -9.38
N TYR A 137 -17.80 9.78 -10.70
CA TYR A 137 -18.18 8.82 -11.71
C TYR A 137 -17.10 7.77 -12.04
N CYS A 138 -15.90 7.88 -11.46
CA CYS A 138 -14.82 6.93 -11.68
C CYS A 138 -13.92 6.79 -10.43
N LYS A 139 -13.19 5.67 -10.34
CA LYS A 139 -12.34 5.32 -9.19
C LYS A 139 -11.22 6.36 -8.95
N PHE A 140 -10.56 6.81 -10.02
CA PHE A 140 -9.49 7.80 -9.94
C PHE A 140 -9.92 9.09 -9.21
N LEU A 141 -11.01 9.68 -9.63
CA LEU A 141 -11.50 10.91 -9.03
C LEU A 141 -12.10 10.71 -7.64
N ALA A 142 -12.81 9.59 -7.43
CA ALA A 142 -13.34 9.26 -6.11
C ALA A 142 -12.22 9.09 -5.07
N LYS A 143 -11.08 8.46 -5.45
CA LYS A 143 -9.91 8.32 -4.55
C LYS A 143 -9.30 9.66 -4.18
N ILE A 144 -9.09 10.56 -5.15
CA ILE A 144 -8.55 11.89 -4.87
C ILE A 144 -9.54 12.70 -4.01
N ALA A 145 -10.82 12.62 -4.33
CA ALA A 145 -11.87 13.33 -3.60
C ALA A 145 -11.94 12.92 -2.12
N SER A 146 -11.70 11.63 -1.79
CA SER A 146 -11.71 11.16 -0.40
C SER A 146 -10.61 11.81 0.46
N ASP A 147 -9.48 12.19 -0.14
CA ASP A 147 -8.36 12.84 0.55
C ASP A 147 -8.47 14.38 0.59
N TRP A 148 -9.35 14.98 -0.24
CA TRP A 148 -9.35 16.42 -0.49
C TRP A 148 -9.70 17.28 0.73
N ARG A 149 -10.60 16.79 1.60
CA ARG A 149 -11.09 17.52 2.77
C ARG A 149 -10.99 16.71 4.06
N LYS A 150 -9.96 15.84 4.19
CA LYS A 150 -9.71 15.12 5.46
C LYS A 150 -9.37 16.10 6.59
N PRO A 151 -9.76 15.82 7.84
CA PRO A 151 -10.58 14.69 8.30
C PRO A 151 -12.10 14.92 8.15
N ASP A 152 -12.85 13.81 8.23
CA ASP A 152 -14.31 13.76 8.20
C ASP A 152 -14.94 14.47 7.00
N GLY A 153 -14.18 14.49 5.89
CA GLY A 153 -14.54 15.17 4.66
C GLY A 153 -15.59 14.41 3.85
N LEU A 154 -16.33 15.17 3.03
CA LEU A 154 -17.17 14.65 1.97
C LEU A 154 -16.95 15.56 0.75
N THR A 155 -16.41 15.01 -0.31
CA THR A 155 -16.07 15.75 -1.53
C THR A 155 -16.71 15.09 -2.73
N VAL A 156 -17.43 15.86 -3.53
CA VAL A 156 -18.03 15.42 -4.79
C VAL A 156 -17.29 16.07 -5.95
N ILE A 157 -16.84 15.27 -6.91
CA ILE A 157 -16.31 15.76 -8.19
C ILE A 157 -17.30 15.36 -9.27
N HIS A 158 -18.12 16.34 -9.69
CA HIS A 158 -19.12 16.18 -10.74
C HIS A 158 -18.42 16.05 -12.12
N PRO A 159 -18.97 15.28 -13.09
CA PRO A 159 -18.40 15.16 -14.44
C PRO A 159 -18.11 16.52 -15.10
N ASP A 160 -19.02 17.48 -15.01
CA ASP A 160 -18.85 18.82 -15.61
C ASP A 160 -17.69 19.62 -15.01
N ARG A 161 -17.23 19.29 -13.81
CA ARG A 161 -16.13 19.95 -13.11
C ARG A 161 -14.84 19.16 -13.09
N ALA A 162 -14.88 17.91 -13.58
CA ALA A 162 -13.77 16.98 -13.48
C ALA A 162 -12.52 17.49 -14.20
N LEU A 163 -12.66 18.01 -15.41
CA LEU A 163 -11.53 18.51 -16.19
C LEU A 163 -10.88 19.76 -15.59
N ASP A 164 -11.68 20.68 -15.04
CA ASP A 164 -11.19 21.87 -14.36
C ASP A 164 -10.47 21.51 -13.06
N PHE A 165 -11.04 20.55 -12.31
CA PHE A 165 -10.42 20.03 -11.10
C PHE A 165 -9.06 19.36 -11.40
N ILE A 166 -9.02 18.48 -12.40
CA ILE A 166 -7.79 17.80 -12.81
C ILE A 166 -6.75 18.80 -13.31
N ALA A 167 -7.14 19.84 -14.05
CA ALA A 167 -6.22 20.83 -14.58
C ALA A 167 -5.35 21.50 -13.50
N GLN A 168 -5.93 21.74 -12.32
CA GLN A 168 -5.25 22.40 -11.19
C GLN A 168 -4.56 21.38 -10.24
N LEU A 169 -4.82 20.09 -10.41
CA LEU A 169 -4.29 19.04 -9.54
C LEU A 169 -2.78 18.92 -9.71
N LYS A 170 -2.01 19.02 -8.63
CA LYS A 170 -0.58 18.74 -8.67
C LYS A 170 -0.34 17.27 -9.00
N VAL A 171 0.67 16.96 -9.81
CA VAL A 171 0.94 15.60 -10.27
C VAL A 171 1.20 14.62 -9.12
N GLU A 172 1.76 15.08 -8.00
CA GLU A 172 1.98 14.28 -6.79
C GLU A 172 0.69 13.80 -6.13
N LYS A 173 -0.43 14.43 -6.46
CA LYS A 173 -1.77 14.05 -5.97
C LYS A 173 -2.50 13.08 -6.90
N ILE A 174 -1.93 12.80 -8.07
CA ILE A 174 -2.49 11.83 -9.00
C ILE A 174 -2.24 10.42 -8.46
N TRP A 175 -3.28 9.63 -8.36
CA TRP A 175 -3.18 8.26 -7.87
C TRP A 175 -2.21 7.42 -8.72
N GLY A 176 -1.25 6.76 -8.06
CA GLY A 176 -0.18 6.02 -8.72
C GLY A 176 1.09 6.85 -9.02
N VAL A 177 1.08 8.16 -8.76
CA VAL A 177 2.28 8.98 -8.85
C VAL A 177 2.98 9.03 -7.49
N GLY A 178 4.01 8.20 -7.33
CA GLY A 178 4.92 8.28 -6.19
C GLY A 178 6.00 9.34 -6.39
N GLN A 179 6.81 9.59 -5.35
CA GLN A 179 7.85 10.65 -5.34
C GLN A 179 8.76 10.60 -6.57
N LYS A 180 9.33 9.45 -6.92
CA LYS A 180 10.23 9.30 -8.08
C LYS A 180 9.53 9.61 -9.40
N THR A 181 8.28 9.21 -9.55
CA THR A 181 7.48 9.52 -10.74
C THR A 181 7.20 11.01 -10.83
N ALA A 182 6.85 11.66 -9.71
CA ALA A 182 6.66 13.09 -9.64
C ALA A 182 7.93 13.87 -9.99
N GLU A 183 9.08 13.49 -9.44
CA GLU A 183 10.39 14.06 -9.77
C GLU A 183 10.72 13.92 -11.26
N LYS A 184 10.41 12.77 -11.86
CA LYS A 184 10.57 12.58 -13.31
C LYS A 184 9.63 13.48 -14.10
N MET A 185 8.36 13.60 -13.70
CA MET A 185 7.40 14.53 -14.32
C MET A 185 7.89 15.97 -14.22
N HIS A 186 8.38 16.41 -13.05
CA HIS A 186 8.91 17.76 -12.86
C HIS A 186 10.10 18.06 -13.78
N ARG A 187 11.03 17.11 -13.96
CA ARG A 187 12.15 17.27 -14.92
C ARG A 187 11.68 17.40 -16.37
N MET A 188 10.47 16.90 -16.68
CA MET A 188 9.84 17.05 -18.00
C MET A 188 8.97 18.33 -18.10
N GLY A 189 8.94 19.18 -17.07
CA GLY A 189 8.09 20.38 -17.01
C GLY A 189 6.62 20.11 -16.73
N ILE A 190 6.29 18.93 -16.18
CA ILE A 190 4.92 18.51 -15.88
C ILE A 190 4.70 18.64 -14.36
N PHE A 191 3.93 19.63 -13.93
CA PHE A 191 3.65 19.95 -12.53
C PHE A 191 2.17 19.75 -12.16
N THR A 192 1.28 19.87 -13.15
CA THR A 192 -0.17 19.82 -12.97
C THR A 192 -0.84 18.82 -13.91
N GLY A 193 -2.09 18.49 -13.61
CA GLY A 193 -2.91 17.68 -14.52
C GLY A 193 -3.11 18.33 -15.89
N LEU A 194 -3.09 19.68 -15.97
CA LEU A 194 -3.14 20.39 -17.26
C LEU A 194 -1.85 20.16 -18.08
N ASP A 195 -0.68 20.28 -17.44
CA ASP A 195 0.60 20.01 -18.11
C ASP A 195 0.62 18.56 -18.61
N LEU A 196 0.17 17.60 -17.77
CA LEU A 196 0.07 16.21 -18.14
C LEU A 196 -0.89 15.97 -19.33
N ARG A 197 -2.03 16.67 -19.35
CA ARG A 197 -3.01 16.61 -20.45
C ARG A 197 -2.44 17.13 -21.78
N ASN A 198 -1.54 18.11 -21.74
CA ASN A 198 -0.88 18.66 -22.92
C ASN A 198 0.19 17.74 -23.50
N MET A 199 0.57 16.67 -22.79
CA MET A 199 1.51 15.68 -23.29
C MET A 199 0.84 14.72 -24.28
N SER A 200 1.59 14.31 -25.32
CA SER A 200 1.14 13.27 -26.24
C SER A 200 1.20 11.89 -25.56
N LEU A 201 0.28 11.01 -25.97
CA LEU A 201 0.29 9.61 -25.52
C LEU A 201 1.64 8.92 -25.79
N THR A 202 2.17 9.13 -27.01
CA THR A 202 3.47 8.55 -27.40
C THR A 202 4.57 8.96 -26.44
N ARG A 203 4.65 10.23 -26.06
CA ARG A 203 5.67 10.71 -25.14
C ARG A 203 5.49 10.12 -23.75
N LEU A 204 4.25 10.08 -23.22
CA LEU A 204 3.97 9.50 -21.91
C LEU A 204 4.28 8.00 -21.85
N THR A 205 3.95 7.24 -22.90
CA THR A 205 4.24 5.80 -22.94
C THR A 205 5.74 5.52 -23.10
N GLN A 206 6.48 6.35 -23.83
CA GLN A 206 7.94 6.26 -23.90
C GLN A 206 8.60 6.47 -22.54
N GLU A 207 8.11 7.45 -21.75
CA GLU A 207 8.72 7.80 -20.48
C GLU A 207 8.23 6.93 -19.30
N PHE A 208 6.96 6.52 -19.30
CA PHE A 208 6.35 5.85 -18.15
C PHE A 208 5.82 4.44 -18.46
N GLY A 209 6.12 3.90 -19.64
CA GLY A 209 5.65 2.58 -20.04
C GLY A 209 4.13 2.47 -20.00
N LYS A 210 3.61 1.38 -19.44
CA LYS A 210 2.16 1.15 -19.29
C LYS A 210 1.45 2.24 -18.47
N MET A 211 2.14 2.82 -17.49
CA MET A 211 1.58 3.93 -16.71
C MET A 211 1.39 5.20 -17.52
N GLY A 212 2.11 5.36 -18.63
CA GLY A 212 1.94 6.49 -19.54
C GLY A 212 0.53 6.57 -20.13
N GLN A 213 -0.08 5.43 -20.51
CA GLN A 213 -1.49 5.37 -20.94
C GLN A 213 -2.42 5.77 -19.79
N VAL A 214 -2.19 5.23 -18.59
CA VAL A 214 -3.01 5.55 -17.40
C VAL A 214 -2.97 7.05 -17.09
N PHE A 215 -1.79 7.66 -17.11
CA PHE A 215 -1.64 9.10 -16.86
C PHE A 215 -2.30 9.95 -17.96
N TYR A 216 -2.20 9.50 -19.21
CA TYR A 216 -2.89 10.15 -20.34
C TYR A 216 -4.41 10.17 -20.14
N ASP A 217 -4.99 9.01 -19.76
CA ASP A 217 -6.43 8.88 -19.54
C ASP A 217 -6.87 9.67 -18.31
N PHE A 218 -6.17 9.54 -17.19
CA PHE A 218 -6.48 10.24 -15.94
C PHE A 218 -6.48 11.78 -16.13
N SER A 219 -5.52 12.32 -16.87
CA SER A 219 -5.46 13.76 -17.14
C SER A 219 -6.66 14.26 -17.95
N ARG A 220 -7.40 13.36 -18.60
CA ARG A 220 -8.62 13.61 -19.38
C ARG A 220 -9.91 13.19 -18.65
N GLY A 221 -9.79 12.79 -17.37
CA GLY A 221 -10.93 12.35 -16.58
C GLY A 221 -11.46 10.97 -16.96
N ILE A 222 -10.66 10.16 -17.65
CA ILE A 222 -11.03 8.83 -18.12
C ILE A 222 -10.44 7.79 -17.18
N ASP A 223 -11.30 6.99 -16.56
CA ASP A 223 -10.94 5.78 -15.81
C ASP A 223 -12.10 4.78 -15.92
N ASN A 224 -11.98 3.86 -16.86
CA ASN A 224 -13.03 2.89 -17.18
C ASN A 224 -12.87 1.59 -16.38
N ARG A 225 -11.99 1.55 -15.37
CA ARG A 225 -11.81 0.36 -14.53
C ARG A 225 -13.06 0.15 -13.67
N PRO A 226 -13.72 -1.03 -13.76
CA PRO A 226 -14.85 -1.33 -12.89
C PRO A 226 -14.39 -1.47 -11.43
N VAL A 227 -15.34 -1.42 -10.50
CA VAL A 227 -15.14 -1.86 -9.12
C VAL A 227 -15.15 -3.39 -9.12
N ILE A 228 -14.09 -4.01 -8.60
CA ILE A 228 -13.88 -5.46 -8.60
C ILE A 228 -14.06 -5.97 -7.17
N SER A 229 -15.14 -6.70 -6.93
CA SER A 229 -15.44 -7.28 -5.61
C SER A 229 -14.70 -8.59 -5.33
N GLU A 230 -14.32 -9.31 -6.37
CA GLU A 230 -13.58 -10.57 -6.27
C GLU A 230 -12.09 -10.32 -6.54
N TRP A 231 -11.24 -10.73 -5.60
CA TRP A 231 -9.81 -10.60 -5.72
C TRP A 231 -9.12 -11.95 -5.49
N GLU A 232 -8.41 -12.40 -6.50
CA GLU A 232 -7.61 -13.62 -6.43
C GLU A 232 -6.19 -13.29 -5.93
N ARG A 233 -5.77 -14.00 -4.89
CA ARG A 233 -4.41 -13.85 -4.33
C ARG A 233 -3.37 -14.43 -5.29
N LYS A 234 -2.46 -13.60 -5.82
CA LYS A 234 -1.42 -14.01 -6.76
C LYS A 234 -0.14 -14.51 -6.11
N SER A 235 0.09 -14.20 -4.83
CA SER A 235 1.27 -14.61 -4.07
C SER A 235 1.04 -14.57 -2.58
N VAL A 236 1.85 -15.34 -1.86
CA VAL A 236 1.99 -15.28 -0.40
C VAL A 236 3.45 -15.10 -0.08
N SER A 237 3.79 -14.13 0.75
CA SER A 237 5.17 -13.82 1.11
C SER A 237 5.31 -13.38 2.56
N CYS A 238 6.53 -13.51 3.08
CA CYS A 238 6.96 -12.92 4.35
C CYS A 238 8.36 -12.34 4.19
N GLU A 239 8.63 -11.26 4.90
CA GLU A 239 9.96 -10.65 4.95
C GLU A 239 10.21 -10.07 6.33
N GLN A 240 11.48 -10.01 6.71
CA GLN A 240 11.94 -9.45 7.98
C GLN A 240 13.15 -8.54 7.77
N THR A 241 13.05 -7.31 8.26
CA THR A 241 14.22 -6.44 8.43
C THR A 241 14.86 -6.77 9.77
N PHE A 242 16.16 -7.02 9.78
CA PHE A 242 16.90 -7.36 11.00
C PHE A 242 17.23 -6.11 11.81
N GLU A 243 17.39 -6.24 13.12
CA GLU A 243 17.82 -5.14 14.00
C GLU A 243 19.24 -4.70 13.67
N SER A 244 20.14 -5.66 13.40
CA SER A 244 21.48 -5.43 12.88
C SER A 244 21.71 -6.24 11.61
N ASP A 245 22.57 -5.74 10.73
CA ASP A 245 22.88 -6.44 9.48
C ASP A 245 23.66 -7.72 9.75
N ILE A 246 23.41 -8.77 8.97
CA ILE A 246 23.99 -10.09 9.16
C ILE A 246 24.89 -10.48 7.99
N SER A 247 26.06 -11.05 8.29
CA SER A 247 27.06 -11.55 7.31
C SER A 247 27.57 -12.95 7.62
N GLU A 248 27.16 -13.52 8.76
CA GLU A 248 27.59 -14.85 9.19
C GLU A 248 26.68 -15.94 8.64
N ASN A 249 27.26 -17.01 8.09
CA ASN A 249 26.51 -18.15 7.53
C ASN A 249 25.52 -18.76 8.52
N ALA A 250 25.92 -18.88 9.81
CA ALA A 250 25.06 -19.44 10.83
C ALA A 250 23.81 -18.56 11.04
N ALA A 251 23.99 -17.25 11.19
CA ALA A 251 22.89 -16.29 11.37
C ALA A 251 21.95 -16.29 10.15
N VAL A 252 22.50 -16.20 8.94
CA VAL A 252 21.72 -16.25 7.70
C VAL A 252 20.92 -17.53 7.59
N THR A 253 21.51 -18.69 7.92
CA THR A 253 20.83 -19.99 7.88
C THR A 253 19.68 -20.07 8.87
N ILE A 254 19.87 -19.56 10.10
CA ILE A 254 18.83 -19.51 11.13
C ILE A 254 17.67 -18.63 10.69
N HIS A 255 17.95 -17.41 10.22
CA HIS A 255 16.91 -16.49 9.75
C HIS A 255 16.18 -17.00 8.51
N LEU A 256 16.90 -17.64 7.57
CA LEU A 256 16.28 -18.28 6.40
C LEU A 256 15.31 -19.39 6.84
N TYR A 257 15.73 -20.22 7.81
CA TYR A 257 14.88 -21.28 8.36
C TYR A 257 13.60 -20.72 9.00
N HIS A 258 13.71 -19.70 9.83
CA HIS A 258 12.53 -19.03 10.42
C HIS A 258 11.62 -18.40 9.38
N THR A 259 12.20 -17.80 8.33
CA THR A 259 11.43 -17.23 7.21
C THR A 259 10.68 -18.34 6.46
N VAL A 260 11.28 -19.52 6.27
CA VAL A 260 10.58 -20.67 5.66
C VAL A 260 9.41 -21.12 6.52
N LEU A 261 9.59 -21.26 7.85
CA LEU A 261 8.49 -21.63 8.75
C LEU A 261 7.33 -20.65 8.71
N GLU A 262 7.63 -19.36 8.71
CA GLU A 262 6.59 -18.32 8.63
C GLU A 262 5.90 -18.32 7.25
N LEU A 263 6.63 -18.57 6.16
CA LEU A 263 6.05 -18.70 4.83
C LEU A 263 5.08 -19.88 4.75
N VAL A 264 5.49 -21.04 5.25
CA VAL A 264 4.64 -22.26 5.30
C VAL A 264 3.35 -21.97 6.06
N ARG A 265 3.46 -21.39 7.26
CA ARG A 265 2.30 -21.00 8.08
C ARG A 265 1.34 -20.06 7.31
N ARG A 266 1.88 -19.12 6.52
CA ARG A 266 1.07 -18.21 5.69
C ARG A 266 0.43 -18.93 4.51
N ILE A 267 1.13 -19.86 3.87
CA ILE A 267 0.60 -20.69 2.77
C ILE A 267 -0.60 -21.49 3.27
N GLU A 268 -0.44 -22.21 4.40
CA GLU A 268 -1.51 -22.98 5.02
C GLU A 268 -2.70 -22.11 5.40
N LYS A 269 -2.46 -20.99 6.08
CA LYS A 269 -3.52 -20.05 6.51
C LYS A 269 -4.36 -19.51 5.36
N ASN A 270 -3.76 -19.33 4.17
CA ASN A 270 -4.42 -18.76 3.01
C ASN A 270 -4.83 -19.81 1.97
N ASP A 271 -4.61 -21.10 2.26
CA ASP A 271 -4.78 -22.23 1.32
C ASP A 271 -4.20 -21.91 -0.08
N PHE A 272 -2.97 -21.35 -0.08
CA PHE A 272 -2.37 -20.83 -1.31
C PHE A 272 -1.60 -21.92 -2.04
N GLU A 273 -1.83 -22.06 -3.33
CA GLU A 273 -1.15 -23.00 -4.23
C GLU A 273 -0.24 -22.24 -5.19
N GLY A 274 1.07 -22.38 -5.05
CA GLY A 274 2.04 -21.76 -5.97
C GLY A 274 3.24 -22.66 -6.23
N ARG A 275 3.96 -22.41 -7.32
CA ARG A 275 5.09 -23.23 -7.80
C ARG A 275 6.40 -22.48 -7.92
N THR A 276 6.38 -21.14 -7.80
CA THR A 276 7.58 -20.33 -7.92
C THR A 276 7.97 -19.80 -6.55
N LEU A 277 9.11 -20.26 -6.03
CA LEU A 277 9.72 -19.72 -4.83
C LEU A 277 10.62 -18.55 -5.22
N THR A 278 10.45 -17.40 -4.57
CA THR A 278 11.29 -16.21 -4.74
C THR A 278 11.95 -15.86 -3.42
N LEU A 279 13.27 -15.77 -3.43
CA LEU A 279 14.09 -15.20 -2.37
C LEU A 279 14.27 -13.70 -2.65
N LYS A 280 14.07 -12.87 -1.65
CA LYS A 280 14.35 -11.43 -1.65
C LYS A 280 15.41 -11.13 -0.61
N VAL A 281 16.47 -10.46 -1.01
CA VAL A 281 17.54 -10.00 -0.10
C VAL A 281 17.74 -8.51 -0.33
N LYS A 282 17.79 -7.74 0.77
CA LYS A 282 18.17 -6.34 0.75
C LYS A 282 19.40 -6.17 1.62
N PHE A 283 20.41 -5.48 1.11
CA PHE A 283 21.67 -5.25 1.77
C PHE A 283 21.68 -3.95 2.60
N LEU A 284 22.77 -3.73 3.34
CA LEU A 284 23.01 -2.56 4.18
C LEU A 284 22.82 -1.23 3.40
N ASP A 285 23.30 -1.17 2.17
CA ASP A 285 23.23 -0.01 1.27
C ASP A 285 21.87 0.14 0.56
N PHE A 286 20.87 -0.65 0.97
CA PHE A 286 19.53 -0.71 0.39
C PHE A 286 19.44 -1.29 -1.03
N GLN A 287 20.56 -1.77 -1.61
CA GLN A 287 20.47 -2.59 -2.81
C GLN A 287 19.63 -3.83 -2.53
N GLN A 288 18.78 -4.18 -3.49
CA GLN A 288 17.88 -5.33 -3.35
C GLN A 288 18.03 -6.25 -4.54
N ILE A 289 18.16 -7.54 -4.25
CA ILE A 289 18.16 -8.58 -5.26
C ILE A 289 17.03 -9.56 -5.02
N THR A 290 16.57 -10.20 -6.08
CA THR A 290 15.64 -11.34 -6.04
C THR A 290 16.23 -12.52 -6.80
N ARG A 291 15.92 -13.73 -6.33
CA ARG A 291 16.25 -14.99 -7.02
C ARG A 291 15.03 -15.88 -6.96
N SER A 292 14.69 -16.51 -8.08
CA SER A 292 13.49 -17.34 -8.15
C SER A 292 13.79 -18.71 -8.77
N ILE A 293 13.04 -19.71 -8.32
CA ILE A 293 13.02 -21.04 -8.88
C ILE A 293 11.58 -21.50 -9.04
N THR A 294 11.24 -22.04 -10.20
CA THR A 294 9.93 -22.63 -10.48
C THR A 294 10.05 -24.14 -10.55
N VAL A 295 9.16 -24.83 -9.85
CA VAL A 295 9.08 -26.29 -9.83
C VAL A 295 7.77 -26.78 -10.48
N ASP A 296 7.70 -28.06 -10.79
CA ASP A 296 6.54 -28.69 -11.45
C ASP A 296 5.40 -29.06 -10.52
N HIS A 297 5.62 -28.97 -9.20
CA HIS A 297 4.66 -29.27 -8.15
C HIS A 297 4.34 -28.04 -7.29
N ILE A 298 3.28 -28.16 -6.49
CA ILE A 298 2.85 -27.09 -5.56
C ILE A 298 3.76 -27.10 -4.33
N LEU A 299 4.22 -25.91 -3.92
CA LEU A 299 5.04 -25.70 -2.73
C LEU A 299 4.17 -25.44 -1.51
N ARG A 300 4.06 -26.39 -0.59
CA ARG A 300 3.26 -26.28 0.63
C ARG A 300 4.02 -26.50 1.91
N THR A 301 5.03 -27.37 1.90
CA THR A 301 5.69 -27.84 3.10
C THR A 301 7.09 -27.25 3.29
N LYS A 302 7.55 -27.27 4.53
CA LYS A 302 8.92 -26.89 4.88
C LYS A 302 9.95 -27.75 4.12
N ASP A 303 9.70 -29.05 3.98
CA ASP A 303 10.66 -29.98 3.38
C ASP A 303 10.80 -29.77 1.87
N GLU A 304 9.80 -29.22 1.20
CA GLU A 304 9.86 -28.78 -0.20
C GLU A 304 10.55 -27.41 -0.33
N ILE A 305 10.22 -26.46 0.55
CA ILE A 305 10.65 -25.06 0.42
C ILE A 305 12.08 -24.83 0.91
N LEU A 306 12.48 -25.46 2.04
CA LEU A 306 13.78 -25.19 2.65
C LEU A 306 14.98 -25.54 1.77
N PRO A 307 15.02 -26.70 1.07
CA PRO A 307 16.12 -27.01 0.14
C PRO A 307 16.24 -25.97 -0.99
N LEU A 308 15.11 -25.56 -1.57
CA LEU A 308 15.08 -24.55 -2.63
C LEU A 308 15.53 -23.17 -2.12
N ALA A 309 15.08 -22.77 -0.93
CA ALA A 309 15.50 -21.52 -0.30
C ALA A 309 17.02 -21.49 -0.05
N LYS A 310 17.60 -22.60 0.43
CA LYS A 310 19.05 -22.75 0.59
C LYS A 310 19.79 -22.68 -0.75
N GLN A 311 19.27 -23.34 -1.78
CA GLN A 311 19.83 -23.27 -3.13
C GLN A 311 19.84 -21.84 -3.67
N LEU A 312 18.74 -21.09 -3.54
CA LEU A 312 18.67 -19.69 -3.94
C LEU A 312 19.66 -18.82 -3.16
N MET A 313 19.80 -19.07 -1.85
CA MET A 313 20.72 -18.31 -0.99
C MET A 313 22.19 -18.55 -1.34
N GLN A 314 22.58 -19.73 -1.85
CA GLN A 314 23.95 -20.02 -2.30
C GLN A 314 24.45 -19.10 -3.41
N SER A 315 23.53 -18.49 -4.19
CA SER A 315 23.86 -17.54 -5.25
C SER A 315 24.02 -16.11 -4.76
N VAL A 316 23.88 -15.86 -3.45
CA VAL A 316 23.93 -14.53 -2.88
C VAL A 316 25.24 -14.33 -2.12
N GLU A 317 26.03 -13.34 -2.54
CA GLU A 317 27.22 -12.91 -1.82
C GLU A 317 26.82 -11.95 -0.69
N PHE A 318 27.10 -12.30 0.55
CA PHE A 318 26.73 -11.52 1.72
C PHE A 318 27.83 -11.35 2.77
N HIS A 319 29.00 -11.97 2.59
CA HIS A 319 30.11 -11.86 3.54
C HIS A 319 30.73 -10.47 3.53
N SER A 320 30.93 -9.92 2.31
CA SER A 320 31.41 -8.56 2.11
C SER A 320 30.27 -7.52 2.01
N HIS A 321 29.02 -7.97 1.90
CA HIS A 321 27.83 -7.15 1.70
C HIS A 321 26.71 -7.59 2.65
N PRO A 322 26.70 -7.14 3.91
CA PRO A 322 25.79 -7.62 4.95
C PRO A 322 24.31 -7.46 4.60
N ILE A 323 23.51 -8.47 4.99
CA ILE A 323 22.08 -8.50 4.73
C ILE A 323 21.32 -7.71 5.79
N ARG A 324 20.51 -6.76 5.33
CA ARG A 324 19.58 -5.96 6.13
C ARG A 324 18.19 -6.60 6.23
N LEU A 325 17.70 -7.23 5.16
CA LEU A 325 16.37 -7.83 5.07
C LEU A 325 16.44 -9.13 4.29
N LEU A 326 15.69 -10.10 4.75
CA LEU A 326 15.47 -11.37 4.06
C LEU A 326 13.98 -11.65 3.95
N GLY A 327 13.55 -12.11 2.77
CA GLY A 327 12.16 -12.49 2.51
C GLY A 327 12.05 -13.67 1.58
N LEU A 328 10.94 -14.40 1.72
CA LEU A 328 10.55 -15.49 0.83
C LEU A 328 9.10 -15.29 0.39
N GLY A 329 8.80 -15.68 -0.83
CA GLY A 329 7.43 -15.66 -1.36
C GLY A 329 7.18 -16.79 -2.32
N VAL A 330 5.93 -17.27 -2.34
CA VAL A 330 5.44 -18.26 -3.30
C VAL A 330 4.39 -17.62 -4.19
N SER A 331 4.50 -17.84 -5.50
CA SER A 331 3.62 -17.31 -6.54
C SER A 331 3.38 -18.36 -7.63
N ASN A 332 2.71 -17.98 -8.72
CA ASN A 332 2.44 -18.83 -9.87
C ASN A 332 1.51 -20.00 -9.53
N GLN A 333 0.20 -19.67 -9.37
CA GLN A 333 -0.84 -20.65 -9.10
C GLN A 333 -1.05 -21.63 -10.26
N LYS A 334 -1.66 -22.78 -9.94
CA LYS A 334 -1.98 -23.83 -10.90
C LYS A 334 -3.01 -23.31 -11.92
N GLY A 335 -2.60 -23.20 -13.18
CA GLY A 335 -3.46 -22.75 -14.27
C GLY A 335 -3.11 -21.43 -14.94
N ALA A 336 -2.24 -20.62 -14.34
CA ALA A 336 -1.69 -19.46 -15.03
C ALA A 336 -0.81 -19.93 -16.20
N THR A 337 -1.26 -19.72 -17.43
CA THR A 337 -0.46 -20.01 -18.63
C THR A 337 0.75 -19.08 -18.68
N ALA A 338 1.87 -19.56 -19.24
CA ALA A 338 3.13 -18.82 -19.35
C ALA A 338 2.99 -17.43 -20.05
N GLN A 339 1.86 -17.13 -20.67
CA GLN A 339 1.58 -15.86 -21.33
C GLN A 339 1.21 -14.70 -20.38
N GLU A 340 0.87 -14.98 -19.10
CA GLU A 340 0.54 -13.95 -18.10
C GLU A 340 1.72 -13.62 -17.16
N GLN A 341 2.84 -14.27 -17.32
CA GLN A 341 4.07 -13.89 -16.61
C GLN A 341 4.63 -12.60 -17.21
N GLN A 342 4.08 -11.48 -16.76
CA GLN A 342 4.75 -10.20 -17.00
C GLN A 342 6.07 -10.23 -16.21
N PRO A 343 7.22 -10.07 -16.87
CA PRO A 343 8.48 -9.97 -16.15
C PRO A 343 8.37 -8.78 -15.19
N TRP A 344 8.69 -8.99 -13.92
CA TRP A 344 8.93 -7.91 -12.99
C TRP A 344 10.02 -7.03 -13.61
N VAL A 345 9.68 -5.80 -13.93
CA VAL A 345 10.66 -4.81 -14.35
C VAL A 345 11.52 -4.53 -13.14
N GLU A 346 12.77 -4.96 -13.18
CA GLU A 346 13.80 -4.60 -12.23
C GLU A 346 13.99 -3.08 -12.31
N LEU A 347 13.37 -2.35 -11.40
CA LEU A 347 13.65 -0.93 -11.23
C LEU A 347 14.96 -0.86 -10.44
N GLU A 348 16.07 -0.71 -11.12
CA GLU A 348 17.32 -0.27 -10.50
C GLU A 348 17.10 1.12 -9.89
N LEU A 349 17.02 1.14 -8.58
CA LEU A 349 16.92 2.35 -7.80
C LEU A 349 18.32 2.82 -7.44
N GLU A 350 18.96 3.63 -8.29
CA GLU A 350 20.15 4.37 -7.90
C GLU A 350 19.80 5.37 -6.78
N PHE A 351 20.18 5.06 -5.56
CA PHE A 351 20.21 6.02 -4.46
C PHE A 351 21.50 6.85 -4.53
N LYS A 352 21.40 8.12 -4.87
CA LYS A 352 22.45 9.09 -4.56
C LYS A 352 22.29 9.53 -3.10
N PRO A 353 23.40 9.59 -2.32
CA PRO A 353 23.34 10.15 -0.97
C PRO A 353 22.91 11.61 -1.00
N TRP A 354 22.18 12.05 0.05
CA TRP A 354 21.83 13.46 0.24
C TRP A 354 23.11 14.31 0.29
N PRO A 355 23.16 15.49 -0.36
CA PRO A 355 24.22 16.44 -0.12
C PRO A 355 24.16 16.87 1.36
N GLU A 356 25.28 16.76 2.03
CA GLU A 356 25.46 17.33 3.36
C GLU A 356 25.26 18.85 3.29
N ALA A 357 24.45 19.38 4.21
CA ALA A 357 24.19 20.81 4.37
C ALA A 357 25.30 21.49 5.15
#